data_5fd6ce927caf1aee5808515915d0af84
#
_entry.id   5fd6ce927caf1aee5808515915d0af84
#
_cell.length_a   1.000
_cell.length_b   1.000
_cell.length_c   1.000
_cell.angle_alpha   90.00
_cell.angle_beta   90.00
_cell.angle_gamma   90.00
#
_symmetry.space_group_name_H-M   'P 1'
#
loop_
_entity.id
_entity.type
_entity.pdbx_description
1 polymer ?
#
loop_
_entity_poly.entity_id
_entity_poly.type
_entity_poly.pdbx_seq_one_letter_code
_entity_poly.pdbx_strand_id
1 'polypeptide(L)'
;YADILNRNEISFLNDQDWANVYNIEDYSYTPDPDYPDEIETGKAYTILYDGNIRYILQNDEHYQTFTYYPGTEFSKTSVAKTQPVYIDGNKYNAVAYNIDDSNYFKLRDIAEMLNGTIKTFDIKYDASTNSIDMLSYFDYTSVGGELTAGDGETRTAVSSSAFLTLDGVPVQATCYNIDGNNYFKLRDITDVLDCRVDWEEKNQTIWIIPGMTAYDDPNEAVG
;
A
#
# COMPACT_ATOMS: atom_id res chain seq x y z
N TYR A 1 -17.57 16.70 -21.31
CA TYR A 1 -17.97 15.43 -20.65
C TYR A 1 -18.48 15.67 -19.22
N ALA A 2 -17.96 16.69 -18.50
CA ALA A 2 -18.40 17.02 -17.14
C ALA A 2 -19.87 17.53 -17.02
N ASP A 3 -20.49 17.89 -18.13
CA ASP A 3 -21.87 18.44 -18.14
C ASP A 3 -22.97 17.38 -18.00
N ILE A 4 -22.60 16.09 -18.04
CA ILE A 4 -23.58 14.97 -18.02
C ILE A 4 -23.77 14.41 -16.60
N LEU A 5 -22.89 14.76 -15.66
CA LEU A 5 -22.92 14.23 -14.31
C LEU A 5 -23.56 15.23 -13.36
N ASN A 6 -24.59 14.75 -12.69
CA ASN A 6 -25.26 15.53 -11.67
C ASN A 6 -24.31 15.73 -10.48
N ARG A 7 -23.69 16.92 -10.38
CA ARG A 7 -22.76 17.29 -9.29
C ARG A 7 -23.32 17.05 -7.89
N ASN A 8 -24.65 16.94 -7.78
CA ASN A 8 -25.33 16.68 -6.51
C ASN A 8 -25.27 15.21 -6.07
N GLU A 9 -24.92 14.28 -6.96
CA GLU A 9 -24.81 12.85 -6.65
C GLU A 9 -23.41 12.46 -6.17
N ILE A 10 -22.41 13.35 -6.34
CA ILE A 10 -21.02 13.06 -6.00
C ILE A 10 -20.48 14.15 -5.06
N SER A 11 -20.90 14.06 -3.81
CA SER A 11 -20.58 15.06 -2.78
C SER A 11 -19.13 15.08 -2.29
N PHE A 12 -18.35 14.06 -2.60
CA PHE A 12 -16.96 13.93 -2.15
C PHE A 12 -15.94 14.61 -3.07
N LEU A 13 -16.33 14.96 -4.32
CA LEU A 13 -15.48 15.75 -5.21
C LEU A 13 -15.74 17.23 -4.99
N ASN A 14 -14.70 17.99 -4.69
CA ASN A 14 -14.79 19.45 -4.63
C ASN A 14 -14.79 20.08 -6.03
N ASP A 15 -15.06 21.37 -6.13
CA ASP A 15 -15.11 22.08 -7.42
C ASP A 15 -13.80 21.99 -8.21
N GLN A 16 -12.65 21.91 -7.54
CA GLN A 16 -11.35 21.79 -8.18
C GLN A 16 -11.14 20.37 -8.72
N ASP A 17 -11.60 19.34 -8.01
CA ASP A 17 -11.60 17.96 -8.49
C ASP A 17 -12.43 17.85 -9.77
N TRP A 18 -13.65 18.41 -9.78
CA TRP A 18 -14.52 18.41 -10.95
C TRP A 18 -13.92 19.10 -12.18
N ALA A 19 -13.21 20.20 -11.98
CA ALA A 19 -12.55 20.93 -13.07
C ALA A 19 -11.43 20.10 -13.72
N ASN A 20 -10.91 19.11 -13.03
CA ASN A 20 -9.78 18.29 -13.46
C ASN A 20 -10.17 16.83 -13.76
N VAL A 21 -11.45 16.46 -13.76
CA VAL A 21 -11.89 15.11 -14.13
C VAL A 21 -11.50 14.83 -15.57
N TYR A 22 -10.64 13.83 -15.75
CA TYR A 22 -10.13 13.39 -17.04
C TYR A 22 -10.95 12.24 -17.62
N ASN A 23 -11.35 11.28 -16.79
CA ASN A 23 -12.09 10.10 -17.22
C ASN A 23 -13.00 9.59 -16.10
N ILE A 24 -14.10 8.93 -16.49
CA ILE A 24 -15.04 8.26 -15.60
C ILE A 24 -15.40 6.94 -16.22
N GLU A 25 -15.24 5.87 -15.46
CA GLU A 25 -15.51 4.51 -15.90
C GLU A 25 -16.41 3.79 -14.88
N ASP A 26 -17.21 2.85 -15.36
CA ASP A 26 -17.88 1.88 -14.51
C ASP A 26 -16.89 0.75 -14.20
N TYR A 27 -16.84 0.32 -12.94
CA TYR A 27 -16.10 -0.86 -12.55
C TYR A 27 -17.00 -1.81 -11.75
N SER A 28 -16.64 -3.08 -11.75
CA SER A 28 -17.34 -4.12 -10.99
C SER A 28 -16.38 -4.81 -10.05
N TYR A 29 -16.84 -5.12 -8.87
CA TYR A 29 -16.05 -5.80 -7.84
C TYR A 29 -16.94 -6.76 -7.05
N THR A 30 -16.31 -7.71 -6.37
CA THR A 30 -16.98 -8.66 -5.47
C THR A 30 -16.72 -8.20 -4.03
N PRO A 31 -17.74 -7.70 -3.31
CA PRO A 31 -17.55 -7.12 -1.98
C PRO A 31 -17.19 -8.16 -0.92
N ASP A 32 -17.66 -9.39 -1.09
CA ASP A 32 -17.39 -10.48 -0.17
C ASP A 32 -16.79 -11.69 -0.93
N PRO A 33 -15.55 -12.10 -0.65
CA PRO A 33 -14.92 -13.24 -1.29
C PRO A 33 -15.66 -14.58 -1.08
N ASP A 34 -16.44 -14.71 0.01
CA ASP A 34 -17.23 -15.87 0.30
C ASP A 34 -18.50 -15.99 -0.56
N TYR A 35 -18.87 -14.87 -1.22
CA TYR A 35 -20.01 -14.77 -2.14
C TYR A 35 -19.59 -14.26 -3.52
N PRO A 36 -18.79 -15.04 -4.29
CA PRO A 36 -18.18 -14.59 -5.53
C PRO A 36 -19.15 -14.24 -6.66
N ASP A 37 -20.41 -14.65 -6.54
CA ASP A 37 -21.47 -14.34 -7.51
C ASP A 37 -22.18 -13.00 -7.21
N GLU A 38 -21.92 -12.39 -6.07
CA GLU A 38 -22.41 -11.05 -5.75
C GLU A 38 -21.47 -10.02 -6.35
N ILE A 39 -21.90 -9.46 -7.49
CA ILE A 39 -21.15 -8.42 -8.20
C ILE A 39 -21.81 -7.08 -7.93
N GLU A 40 -21.05 -6.17 -7.35
CA GLU A 40 -21.44 -4.77 -7.21
C GLU A 40 -20.75 -3.90 -8.26
N THR A 41 -21.33 -2.76 -8.55
CA THR A 41 -20.80 -1.80 -9.53
C THR A 41 -20.54 -0.47 -8.85
N GLY A 42 -19.49 0.21 -9.27
CA GLY A 42 -19.14 1.53 -8.80
C GLY A 42 -18.61 2.41 -9.93
N LYS A 43 -18.21 3.63 -9.59
CA LYS A 43 -17.61 4.60 -10.50
C LYS A 43 -16.14 4.80 -10.17
N ALA A 44 -15.28 4.75 -11.19
CA ALA A 44 -13.89 5.12 -11.10
C ALA A 44 -13.68 6.49 -11.76
N TYR A 45 -13.14 7.45 -11.03
CA TYR A 45 -12.82 8.79 -11.51
C TYR A 45 -11.33 8.95 -11.65
N THR A 46 -10.87 9.40 -12.79
CA THR A 46 -9.48 9.81 -13.01
C THR A 46 -9.41 11.33 -13.02
N ILE A 47 -8.64 11.91 -12.14
CA ILE A 47 -8.49 13.36 -11.97
C ILE A 47 -7.03 13.72 -12.18
N LEU A 48 -6.76 14.74 -13.00
CA LEU A 48 -5.41 15.21 -13.30
C LEU A 48 -5.11 16.53 -12.61
N TYR A 49 -4.08 16.53 -11.75
CA TYR A 49 -3.57 17.70 -11.06
C TYR A 49 -2.07 17.86 -11.26
N ASP A 50 -1.62 18.98 -11.82
CA ASP A 50 -0.20 19.33 -11.94
C ASP A 50 0.70 18.17 -12.42
N GLY A 51 0.21 17.40 -13.38
CA GLY A 51 0.89 16.18 -13.86
C GLY A 51 0.69 14.93 -13.01
N ASN A 52 -0.06 15.02 -11.93
CA ASN A 52 -0.41 13.90 -11.08
C ASN A 52 -1.77 13.34 -11.47
N ILE A 53 -1.93 12.02 -11.45
CA ILE A 53 -3.23 11.39 -11.62
C ILE A 53 -3.72 10.91 -10.25
N ARG A 54 -4.92 11.32 -9.91
CA ARG A 54 -5.64 10.89 -8.74
C ARG A 54 -6.80 10.00 -9.18
N TYR A 55 -6.84 8.78 -8.72
CA TYR A 55 -7.94 7.87 -8.93
C TYR A 55 -8.86 7.89 -7.71
N ILE A 56 -10.15 7.97 -7.95
CA ILE A 56 -11.18 7.85 -6.91
C ILE A 56 -12.11 6.73 -7.33
N LEU A 57 -12.24 5.72 -6.50
CA LEU A 57 -13.23 4.66 -6.66
C LEU A 57 -14.37 4.93 -5.69
N GLN A 58 -15.57 4.87 -6.20
CA GLN A 58 -16.80 5.00 -5.43
C GLN A 58 -17.63 3.75 -5.59
N ASN A 59 -17.90 3.08 -4.49
CA ASN A 59 -18.87 2.00 -4.38
C ASN A 59 -19.85 2.34 -3.26
N ASP A 60 -21.14 2.25 -3.53
CA ASP A 60 -22.22 2.62 -2.60
C ASP A 60 -21.98 4.00 -1.97
N GLU A 61 -21.88 4.07 -0.64
CA GLU A 61 -21.61 5.29 0.11
C GLU A 61 -20.11 5.45 0.43
N HIS A 62 -19.26 4.52 -0.02
CA HIS A 62 -17.83 4.52 0.25
C HIS A 62 -17.03 4.99 -0.97
N TYR A 63 -15.90 5.62 -0.73
CA TYR A 63 -14.94 5.98 -1.78
C TYR A 63 -13.51 5.79 -1.30
N GLN A 64 -12.64 5.42 -2.22
CA GLN A 64 -11.21 5.31 -1.98
C GLN A 64 -10.46 6.21 -2.97
N THR A 65 -9.47 6.92 -2.48
CA THR A 65 -8.71 7.87 -3.31
C THR A 65 -7.28 7.39 -3.45
N PHE A 66 -6.81 7.36 -4.68
CA PHE A 66 -5.43 7.01 -5.04
C PHE A 66 -4.78 8.18 -5.74
N THR A 67 -3.54 8.50 -5.40
CA THR A 67 -2.76 9.49 -6.13
C THR A 67 -1.63 8.77 -6.86
N TYR A 68 -1.60 8.93 -8.17
CA TYR A 68 -0.58 8.44 -9.06
C TYR A 68 0.09 9.62 -9.77
N TYR A 69 1.39 9.57 -9.93
CA TYR A 69 2.20 10.63 -10.54
C TYR A 69 2.81 10.15 -11.87
N PRO A 70 2.05 10.14 -13.00
CA PRO A 70 2.63 9.75 -14.28
C PRO A 70 3.53 10.87 -14.81
N GLY A 71 4.74 10.52 -15.17
CA GLY A 71 5.62 11.38 -15.95
C GLY A 71 6.54 12.32 -15.20
N THR A 72 6.42 12.47 -13.89
CA THR A 72 7.50 13.00 -13.05
C THR A 72 8.12 11.81 -12.32
N GLU A 73 9.18 11.28 -12.87
CA GLU A 73 10.05 10.38 -12.13
C GLU A 73 10.68 11.18 -10.98
N PHE A 74 10.00 11.23 -9.84
CA PHE A 74 10.61 11.71 -8.62
C PHE A 74 11.63 10.65 -8.20
N SER A 75 12.88 10.92 -8.53
CA SER A 75 13.95 10.06 -8.07
C SER A 75 14.50 10.62 -6.75
N LYS A 76 14.64 9.73 -5.79
CA LYS A 76 15.32 9.96 -4.52
C LYS A 76 16.54 9.07 -4.46
N THR A 77 17.52 9.44 -3.68
CA THR A 77 18.65 8.54 -3.38
C THR A 77 18.57 8.09 -1.94
N SER A 78 18.80 6.83 -1.69
CA SER A 78 18.83 6.27 -0.35
C SER A 78 19.82 5.13 -0.25
N VAL A 79 20.28 4.85 0.97
CA VAL A 79 21.24 3.79 1.27
C VAL A 79 20.50 2.53 1.67
N ALA A 80 20.90 1.39 1.08
CA ALA A 80 20.40 0.07 1.44
C ALA A 80 20.88 -0.33 2.83
N LYS A 81 20.06 -0.14 3.86
CA LYS A 81 20.37 -0.47 5.24
C LYS A 81 19.74 -1.80 5.64
N THR A 82 20.43 -2.54 6.51
CA THR A 82 19.80 -3.65 7.22
C THR A 82 19.00 -3.10 8.39
N GLN A 83 17.67 -3.25 8.34
CA GLN A 83 16.76 -2.77 9.38
C GLN A 83 16.30 -3.94 10.25
N PRO A 84 16.55 -3.91 11.57
CA PRO A 84 15.97 -4.88 12.50
C PRO A 84 14.46 -4.64 12.66
N VAL A 85 13.68 -5.70 12.51
CA VAL A 85 12.23 -5.71 12.73
C VAL A 85 11.90 -6.83 13.71
N TYR A 86 11.08 -6.56 14.72
CA TYR A 86 10.59 -7.56 15.66
C TYR A 86 9.09 -7.77 15.48
N ILE A 87 8.68 -9.04 15.41
CA ILE A 87 7.28 -9.46 15.32
C ILE A 87 7.09 -10.64 16.28
N ASP A 88 6.18 -10.53 17.24
CA ASP A 88 5.88 -11.60 18.21
C ASP A 88 7.14 -12.21 18.88
N GLY A 89 8.12 -11.35 19.19
CA GLY A 89 9.38 -11.75 19.82
C GLY A 89 10.45 -12.30 18.85
N ASN A 90 10.12 -12.54 17.59
CA ASN A 90 11.06 -12.99 16.57
C ASN A 90 11.75 -11.78 15.92
N LYS A 91 13.06 -11.89 15.72
CA LYS A 91 13.85 -10.85 15.05
C LYS A 91 14.05 -11.20 13.58
N TYR A 92 13.74 -10.25 12.73
CA TYR A 92 14.01 -10.29 11.30
C TYR A 92 15.00 -9.17 10.93
N ASN A 93 15.75 -9.39 9.86
CA ASN A 93 16.59 -8.37 9.26
C ASN A 93 16.24 -8.32 7.77
N ALA A 94 15.87 -7.14 7.29
CA ALA A 94 15.55 -6.94 5.90
C ALA A 94 16.25 -5.68 5.39
N VAL A 95 16.44 -5.58 4.07
CA VAL A 95 16.90 -4.34 3.46
C VAL A 95 15.80 -3.30 3.54
N ALA A 96 16.14 -2.13 4.07
CA ALA A 96 15.26 -0.98 4.09
C ALA A 96 15.94 0.24 3.49
N TYR A 97 15.13 1.10 2.87
CA TYR A 97 15.53 2.42 2.42
C TYR A 97 14.81 3.48 3.23
N ASN A 98 15.54 4.40 3.84
CA ASN A 98 14.94 5.56 4.50
C ASN A 98 14.84 6.69 3.47
N ILE A 99 13.61 7.07 3.13
CA ILE A 99 13.29 8.12 2.17
C ILE A 99 12.32 9.08 2.86
N ASP A 100 12.70 10.36 2.96
CA ASP A 100 11.91 11.40 3.63
C ASP A 100 11.41 10.95 5.01
N ASP A 101 12.34 10.48 5.86
CA ASP A 101 12.12 9.99 7.22
C ASP A 101 11.14 8.80 7.36
N SER A 102 10.89 8.10 6.26
CA SER A 102 10.06 6.89 6.24
C SER A 102 10.85 5.68 5.77
N ASN A 103 10.60 4.53 6.37
CA ASN A 103 11.23 3.27 6.00
C ASN A 103 10.40 2.54 4.96
N TYR A 104 11.05 2.14 3.87
CA TYR A 104 10.48 1.39 2.76
C TYR A 104 11.09 0.01 2.69
N PHE A 105 10.22 -1.00 2.54
CA PHE A 105 10.60 -2.41 2.44
C PHE A 105 10.01 -3.03 1.17
N LYS A 106 10.62 -4.10 0.67
CA LYS A 106 9.95 -4.92 -0.33
C LYS A 106 8.67 -5.48 0.27
N LEU A 107 7.59 -5.49 -0.51
CA LEU A 107 6.32 -6.08 -0.04
C LEU A 107 6.49 -7.56 0.34
N ARG A 108 7.33 -8.30 -0.40
CA ARG A 108 7.65 -9.70 -0.11
C ARG A 108 8.37 -9.90 1.22
N ASP A 109 9.25 -8.96 1.61
CA ASP A 109 9.90 -9.01 2.92
C ASP A 109 8.88 -8.82 4.04
N ILE A 110 7.91 -7.91 3.85
CA ILE A 110 6.81 -7.70 4.82
C ILE A 110 5.92 -8.95 4.91
N ALA A 111 5.57 -9.56 3.77
CA ALA A 111 4.76 -10.77 3.74
C ALA A 111 5.48 -11.95 4.44
N GLU A 112 6.77 -12.14 4.17
CA GLU A 112 7.58 -13.18 4.83
C GLU A 112 7.69 -12.94 6.35
N MET A 113 7.87 -11.69 6.78
CA MET A 113 7.92 -11.37 8.22
C MET A 113 6.60 -11.60 8.93
N LEU A 114 5.46 -11.37 8.27
CA LEU A 114 4.12 -11.56 8.83
C LEU A 114 3.59 -12.98 8.62
N ASN A 115 4.31 -13.83 7.89
CA ASN A 115 3.89 -15.20 7.61
C ASN A 115 3.68 -16.00 8.90
N GLY A 116 2.54 -16.67 9.01
CA GLY A 116 2.13 -17.43 10.20
C GLY A 116 1.60 -16.57 11.36
N THR A 117 1.48 -15.24 11.19
CA THR A 117 0.77 -14.37 12.14
C THR A 117 -0.72 -14.24 11.75
N ILE A 118 -1.53 -13.59 12.60
CA ILE A 118 -2.93 -13.29 12.28
C ILE A 118 -3.09 -12.25 11.16
N LYS A 119 -2.00 -11.58 10.76
CA LYS A 119 -1.95 -10.59 9.68
C LYS A 119 -1.16 -11.13 8.48
N THR A 120 -1.09 -12.46 8.35
CA THR A 120 -0.47 -13.12 7.19
C THR A 120 -1.20 -12.75 5.90
N PHE A 121 -0.46 -12.60 4.82
CA PHE A 121 -1.00 -12.39 3.48
C PHE A 121 -0.07 -12.96 2.41
N ASP A 122 -0.63 -13.45 1.31
CA ASP A 122 0.14 -13.82 0.12
C ASP A 122 0.10 -12.70 -0.92
N ILE A 123 0.93 -12.79 -1.95
CA ILE A 123 1.09 -11.76 -2.97
C ILE A 123 0.86 -12.36 -4.35
N LYS A 124 -0.10 -11.81 -5.08
CA LYS A 124 -0.32 -12.08 -6.48
C LYS A 124 0.10 -10.88 -7.32
N TYR A 125 0.99 -11.09 -8.28
CA TYR A 125 1.46 -10.06 -9.20
C TYR A 125 0.99 -10.31 -10.62
N ASP A 126 0.41 -9.30 -11.25
CA ASP A 126 0.09 -9.30 -12.68
C ASP A 126 0.98 -8.30 -13.40
N ALA A 127 1.91 -8.84 -14.18
CA ALA A 127 2.87 -8.03 -14.94
C ALA A 127 2.23 -7.26 -16.11
N SER A 128 1.07 -7.71 -16.61
CA SER A 128 0.40 -7.05 -17.74
C SER A 128 -0.22 -5.72 -17.36
N THR A 129 -0.65 -5.59 -16.10
CA THR A 129 -1.31 -4.41 -15.53
C THR A 129 -0.43 -3.69 -14.52
N ASN A 130 0.75 -4.24 -14.19
CA ASN A 130 1.59 -3.79 -13.07
C ASN A 130 0.82 -3.71 -11.75
N SER A 131 -0.09 -4.65 -11.52
CA SER A 131 -0.89 -4.71 -10.31
C SER A 131 -0.38 -5.76 -9.35
N ILE A 132 -0.50 -5.45 -8.06
CA ILE A 132 -0.13 -6.31 -6.94
C ILE A 132 -1.35 -6.47 -6.06
N ASP A 133 -1.78 -7.71 -5.85
CA ASP A 133 -2.87 -8.03 -4.93
C ASP A 133 -2.31 -8.72 -3.68
N MET A 134 -2.61 -8.15 -2.52
CA MET A 134 -2.37 -8.77 -1.21
C MET A 134 -3.59 -9.61 -0.87
N LEU A 135 -3.39 -10.90 -0.68
CA LEU A 135 -4.44 -11.85 -0.32
C LEU A 135 -4.38 -12.08 1.19
N SER A 136 -5.30 -11.46 1.94
CA SER A 136 -5.32 -11.59 3.40
C SER A 136 -5.64 -13.02 3.84
N TYR A 137 -5.11 -13.42 5.01
CA TYR A 137 -5.29 -14.74 5.62
C TYR A 137 -4.73 -15.92 4.82
N PHE A 138 -3.98 -15.68 3.75
CA PHE A 138 -3.23 -16.73 3.05
C PHE A 138 -1.77 -16.69 3.49
N ASP A 139 -1.19 -17.88 3.75
CA ASP A 139 0.23 -17.98 4.07
C ASP A 139 1.07 -17.57 2.86
N TYR A 140 2.07 -16.72 3.11
CA TYR A 140 2.96 -16.25 2.06
C TYR A 140 3.78 -17.40 1.45
N THR A 141 3.79 -17.46 0.13
CA THR A 141 4.60 -18.40 -0.63
C THR A 141 5.95 -17.79 -0.99
N SER A 142 6.98 -18.15 -0.24
CA SER A 142 8.35 -17.65 -0.45
C SER A 142 8.86 -17.96 -1.86
N VAL A 143 9.37 -16.97 -2.56
CA VAL A 143 9.91 -17.12 -3.93
C VAL A 143 11.43 -17.06 -3.98
N GLY A 144 12.06 -16.74 -2.84
CA GLY A 144 13.49 -16.61 -2.66
C GLY A 144 13.98 -15.15 -2.81
N GLY A 145 15.00 -14.83 -2.00
CA GLY A 145 15.59 -13.47 -1.94
C GLY A 145 14.87 -12.52 -0.99
N GLU A 146 13.93 -13.03 -0.18
CA GLU A 146 13.35 -12.32 0.95
C GLU A 146 14.36 -12.17 2.07
N LEU A 147 14.15 -11.15 2.92
CA LEU A 147 14.90 -10.87 4.14
C LEU A 147 16.43 -10.77 3.91
N THR A 148 16.83 -10.32 2.73
CA THR A 148 18.25 -10.06 2.46
C THR A 148 18.71 -8.83 3.24
N ALA A 149 19.96 -8.86 3.72
CA ALA A 149 20.56 -7.72 4.40
C ALA A 149 20.87 -6.59 3.41
N GLY A 150 20.83 -5.34 3.88
CA GLY A 150 21.33 -4.19 3.13
C GLY A 150 22.85 -4.26 2.97
N ASP A 151 23.34 -3.90 1.81
CA ASP A 151 24.77 -3.90 1.45
C ASP A 151 25.48 -2.56 1.74
N GLY A 152 24.72 -1.54 2.17
CA GLY A 152 25.26 -0.21 2.46
C GLY A 152 25.42 0.68 1.23
N GLU A 153 25.08 0.19 0.04
CA GLU A 153 25.21 0.95 -1.19
C GLU A 153 24.07 1.94 -1.38
N THR A 154 24.36 3.05 -2.03
CA THR A 154 23.36 4.06 -2.39
C THR A 154 22.66 3.67 -3.67
N ARG A 155 21.34 3.76 -3.67
CA ARG A 155 20.48 3.46 -4.80
C ARG A 155 19.58 4.63 -5.16
N THR A 156 19.17 4.66 -6.40
CA THR A 156 18.13 5.57 -6.86
C THR A 156 16.77 4.92 -6.68
N ALA A 157 15.89 5.56 -5.95
CA ALA A 157 14.50 5.20 -5.78
C ALA A 157 13.66 6.04 -6.74
N VAL A 158 12.94 5.41 -7.65
CA VAL A 158 12.05 6.07 -8.61
C VAL A 158 10.61 5.80 -8.18
N SER A 159 9.76 6.83 -8.15
CA SER A 159 8.34 6.61 -7.79
C SER A 159 7.72 5.56 -8.69
N SER A 160 6.99 4.63 -8.09
CA SER A 160 6.38 3.49 -8.78
C SER A 160 4.89 3.70 -8.98
N SER A 161 4.41 3.31 -10.15
CA SER A 161 2.99 3.27 -10.51
C SER A 161 2.35 1.90 -10.24
N ALA A 162 2.97 1.07 -9.41
CA ALA A 162 2.40 -0.22 -9.07
C ALA A 162 1.02 -0.03 -8.39
N PHE A 163 0.00 -0.66 -8.98
CA PHE A 163 -1.36 -0.62 -8.45
C PHE A 163 -1.48 -1.70 -7.37
N LEU A 164 -1.82 -1.29 -6.16
CA LEU A 164 -1.92 -2.20 -5.01
C LEU A 164 -3.37 -2.42 -4.62
N THR A 165 -3.73 -3.68 -4.37
CA THR A 165 -5.03 -4.07 -3.83
C THR A 165 -4.85 -4.94 -2.58
N LEU A 166 -5.86 -4.97 -1.72
CA LEU A 166 -6.04 -5.96 -0.66
C LEU A 166 -7.35 -6.69 -0.94
N ASP A 167 -7.26 -8.01 -1.21
CA ASP A 167 -8.41 -8.84 -1.58
C ASP A 167 -9.21 -8.28 -2.76
N GLY A 168 -8.50 -7.77 -3.78
CA GLY A 168 -9.08 -7.12 -4.93
C GLY A 168 -9.56 -5.68 -4.72
N VAL A 169 -9.58 -5.18 -3.47
CA VAL A 169 -9.96 -3.80 -3.15
C VAL A 169 -8.75 -2.89 -3.22
N PRO A 170 -8.79 -1.81 -4.02
CA PRO A 170 -7.68 -0.88 -4.13
C PRO A 170 -7.31 -0.22 -2.82
N VAL A 171 -6.00 -0.14 -2.54
CA VAL A 171 -5.46 0.48 -1.33
C VAL A 171 -4.36 1.48 -1.67
N GLN A 172 -4.18 2.48 -0.80
CA GLN A 172 -3.12 3.46 -0.96
C GLN A 172 -1.85 3.04 -0.23
N ALA A 173 -0.73 3.04 -0.95
CA ALA A 173 0.58 2.92 -0.34
C ALA A 173 1.64 3.63 -1.20
N THR A 174 2.51 4.39 -0.55
CA THR A 174 3.63 5.04 -1.24
C THR A 174 4.64 3.98 -1.67
N CYS A 175 5.00 3.97 -2.95
CA CYS A 175 5.87 2.97 -3.54
C CYS A 175 7.00 3.60 -4.35
N TYR A 176 8.19 3.04 -4.20
CA TYR A 176 9.34 3.31 -5.07
C TYR A 176 9.82 2.04 -5.73
N ASN A 177 10.20 2.13 -7.00
CA ASN A 177 10.99 1.09 -7.65
C ASN A 177 12.47 1.35 -7.41
N ILE A 178 13.16 0.35 -6.87
CA ILE A 178 14.61 0.39 -6.60
C ILE A 178 15.20 -0.92 -7.13
N ASP A 179 16.10 -0.82 -8.10
CA ASP A 179 16.73 -1.97 -8.77
C ASP A 179 15.70 -3.03 -9.23
N GLY A 180 14.59 -2.58 -9.81
CA GLY A 180 13.54 -3.45 -10.36
C GLY A 180 12.61 -4.08 -9.32
N ASN A 181 12.71 -3.72 -8.05
CA ASN A 181 11.81 -4.17 -6.98
C ASN A 181 10.95 -3.02 -6.45
N ASN A 182 9.72 -3.32 -6.12
CA ASN A 182 8.81 -2.37 -5.48
C ASN A 182 9.00 -2.38 -3.97
N TYR A 183 9.32 -1.21 -3.43
CA TYR A 183 9.48 -0.93 -2.00
C TYR A 183 8.35 -0.03 -1.54
N PHE A 184 7.61 -0.50 -0.57
CA PHE A 184 6.46 0.21 -0.01
C PHE A 184 6.80 0.83 1.33
N LYS A 185 6.22 2.00 1.61
CA LYS A 185 6.29 2.60 2.92
C LYS A 185 5.66 1.65 3.94
N LEU A 186 6.44 1.25 4.95
CA LEU A 186 6.01 0.23 5.90
C LEU A 186 4.70 0.60 6.58
N ARG A 187 4.59 1.85 7.04
CA ARG A 187 3.39 2.31 7.75
C ARG A 187 2.13 2.24 6.89
N ASP A 188 2.23 2.58 5.60
CA ASP A 188 1.08 2.50 4.70
C ASP A 188 0.58 1.04 4.58
N ILE A 189 1.50 0.06 4.47
CA ILE A 189 1.12 -1.37 4.41
C ILE A 189 0.55 -1.86 5.73
N THR A 190 1.15 -1.48 6.86
CA THR A 190 0.66 -1.91 8.16
C THR A 190 -0.68 -1.27 8.53
N ASP A 191 -0.93 -0.03 8.09
CA ASP A 191 -2.23 0.63 8.23
C ASP A 191 -3.31 -0.10 7.41
N VAL A 192 -3.00 -0.49 6.16
CA VAL A 192 -3.90 -1.30 5.31
C VAL A 192 -4.24 -2.65 5.95
N LEU A 193 -3.26 -3.29 6.59
CA LEU A 193 -3.46 -4.57 7.28
C LEU A 193 -4.06 -4.40 8.69
N ASP A 194 -4.35 -3.16 9.10
CA ASP A 194 -4.77 -2.82 10.47
C ASP A 194 -3.84 -3.46 11.51
N CYS A 195 -2.56 -3.11 11.42
CA CYS A 195 -1.48 -3.66 12.22
C CYS A 195 -0.63 -2.55 12.80
N ARG A 196 -0.39 -2.58 14.11
CA ARG A 196 0.38 -1.55 14.79
C ARG A 196 1.88 -1.63 14.48
N VAL A 197 2.50 -0.47 14.28
CA VAL A 197 3.95 -0.30 14.13
C VAL A 197 4.49 0.71 15.11
N ASP A 198 5.48 0.30 15.90
CA ASP A 198 6.22 1.15 16.82
C ASP A 198 7.69 1.28 16.39
N TRP A 199 8.28 2.45 16.67
CA TRP A 199 9.68 2.73 16.48
C TRP A 199 10.39 2.88 17.81
N GLU A 200 11.47 2.12 18.00
CA GLU A 200 12.34 2.24 19.17
C GLU A 200 13.62 3.00 18.80
N GLU A 201 13.72 4.25 19.24
CA GLU A 201 14.81 5.17 18.90
C GLU A 201 16.17 4.67 19.39
N LYS A 202 16.22 4.12 20.60
CA LYS A 202 17.50 3.75 21.26
C LYS A 202 18.27 2.70 20.47
N ASN A 203 17.58 1.70 19.94
CA ASN A 203 18.17 0.58 19.20
C ASN A 203 17.89 0.67 17.70
N GLN A 204 17.25 1.74 17.24
CA GLN A 204 16.84 1.91 15.83
C GLN A 204 16.09 0.70 15.30
N THR A 205 15.06 0.26 16.04
CA THR A 205 14.36 -0.99 15.81
C THR A 205 12.88 -0.73 15.53
N ILE A 206 12.33 -1.47 14.59
CA ILE A 206 10.90 -1.48 14.28
C ILE A 206 10.24 -2.65 15.01
N TRP A 207 9.08 -2.38 15.61
CA TRP A 207 8.22 -3.40 16.20
C TRP A 207 6.91 -3.42 15.43
N ILE A 208 6.55 -4.57 14.85
CA ILE A 208 5.25 -4.81 14.24
C ILE A 208 4.47 -5.71 15.20
N ILE A 209 3.25 -5.30 15.55
CA ILE A 209 2.42 -5.97 16.55
C ILE A 209 1.10 -6.40 15.87
N PRO A 210 1.05 -7.60 15.27
CA PRO A 210 -0.12 -8.06 14.50
C PRO A 210 -1.40 -8.17 15.32
N GLY A 211 -1.28 -8.39 16.64
CA GLY A 211 -2.42 -8.51 17.56
C GLY A 211 -3.06 -7.20 18.00
N MET A 212 -2.52 -6.05 17.55
CA MET A 212 -3.02 -4.71 17.87
C MET A 212 -3.38 -3.97 16.60
N THR A 213 -4.41 -3.13 16.66
CA THR A 213 -4.79 -2.28 15.53
C THR A 213 -3.81 -1.12 15.34
N ALA A 214 -3.80 -0.51 14.17
CA ALA A 214 -2.95 0.64 13.87
C ALA A 214 -3.22 1.85 14.81
N TYR A 215 -4.40 1.86 15.45
CA TYR A 215 -4.89 2.98 16.28
C TYR A 215 -4.96 2.69 17.78
N ASP A 216 -4.56 1.49 18.24
CA ASP A 216 -4.58 1.18 19.67
C ASP A 216 -3.64 2.08 20.46
N ASP A 217 -4.13 2.66 21.57
CA ASP A 217 -3.30 3.44 22.49
C ASP A 217 -2.33 2.50 23.23
N PRO A 218 -1.00 2.75 23.17
CA PRO A 218 -0.01 1.94 23.87
C PRO A 218 -0.20 1.93 25.40
N ASN A 219 -0.97 2.87 25.94
CA ASN A 219 -1.21 3.01 27.36
C ASN A 219 -2.58 2.46 27.81
N GLU A 220 -3.46 2.05 26.90
CA GLU A 220 -4.66 1.31 27.25
C GLU A 220 -4.25 -0.13 27.59
N ALA A 221 -4.15 -0.42 28.88
CA ALA A 221 -3.97 -1.79 29.36
C ALA A 221 -5.19 -2.62 28.92
N VAL A 222 -4.93 -3.66 28.15
CA VAL A 222 -5.94 -4.70 27.86
C VAL A 222 -6.34 -5.29 29.20
N GLY A 223 -7.55 -4.93 29.67
CA GLY A 223 -8.13 -5.40 30.92
C GLY A 223 -8.62 -6.84 30.84
#